data_4271e27208f091168c6fd20fcefa2656
#
_entry.id   4271e27208f091168c6fd20fcefa2656
#
_cell.length_a   1.000
_cell.length_b   1.000
_cell.length_c   1.000
_cell.angle_alpha   90.00
_cell.angle_beta   90.00
_cell.angle_gamma   90.00
#
_symmetry.space_group_name_H-M   'P 1'
#
loop_
_entity.id
_entity.type
_entity.pdbx_description
1 polymer ?
#
loop_
_entity_poly.entity_id
_entity_poly.type
_entity_poly.pdbx_seq_one_letter_code
_entity_poly.pdbx_strand_id
1 'polypeptide(L)'
;MKLNPLHRNLLATCALALAMTLVCRAQDPGSAAAPGTSEPKRAAEKVEPKPAAAPAYVHKPFFKRWFSLEALGATVPGALLQQVHDWPDEWGKKRLGFEKRVGSLYGQFAVGVLIEDGVKAIHAEDTRYRRLGKGNFFKRTGYVIAGTVTARRPDGARTMAWSLPANAYGSWAIATLWSPREYRTAGSILEWGTAGMGVTAGTNLLKEYWPDFKGIFHKR
;
A
#
# COMPACT_ATOMS: atom_id res chain seq x y z
N MET A 1 -16.81 11.52 -27.81
CA MET A 1 -17.48 10.55 -26.93
C MET A 1 -16.95 10.80 -25.52
N LYS A 2 -17.74 11.48 -24.66
CA LYS A 2 -17.31 11.78 -23.29
C LYS A 2 -17.52 10.52 -22.46
N LEU A 3 -16.44 9.88 -22.04
CA LEU A 3 -16.50 8.76 -21.11
C LEU A 3 -17.21 9.20 -19.81
N ASN A 4 -18.08 8.34 -19.31
CA ASN A 4 -18.80 8.56 -18.06
C ASN A 4 -17.77 8.78 -16.93
N PRO A 5 -17.94 9.77 -16.03
CA PRO A 5 -16.99 10.09 -14.97
C PRO A 5 -16.60 8.86 -14.13
N LEU A 6 -17.50 7.90 -13.93
CA LEU A 6 -17.23 6.63 -13.26
C LEU A 6 -16.15 5.79 -13.97
N HIS A 7 -16.17 5.69 -15.30
CA HIS A 7 -15.17 4.92 -16.07
C HIS A 7 -13.82 5.64 -16.12
N ARG A 8 -13.84 6.97 -16.13
CA ARG A 8 -12.62 7.79 -16.10
C ARG A 8 -11.89 7.64 -14.77
N ASN A 9 -12.63 7.58 -13.67
CA ASN A 9 -12.09 7.41 -12.32
C ASN A 9 -11.54 6.00 -12.11
N LEU A 10 -12.22 4.96 -12.63
CA LEU A 10 -11.77 3.56 -12.52
C LEU A 10 -10.44 3.33 -13.25
N LEU A 11 -10.28 3.90 -14.45
CA LEU A 11 -9.04 3.82 -15.22
C LEU A 11 -7.89 4.57 -14.53
N ALA A 12 -8.15 5.73 -13.94
CA ALA A 12 -7.17 6.50 -13.17
C ALA A 12 -6.70 5.72 -11.93
N THR A 13 -7.60 5.01 -11.26
CA THR A 13 -7.30 4.20 -10.07
C THR A 13 -6.44 2.98 -10.42
N CYS A 14 -6.74 2.30 -11.53
CA CYS A 14 -5.93 1.18 -12.01
C CYS A 14 -4.52 1.61 -12.43
N ALA A 15 -4.40 2.77 -13.09
CA ALA A 15 -3.11 3.32 -13.50
C ALA A 15 -2.27 3.79 -12.30
N LEU A 16 -2.90 4.33 -11.26
CA LEU A 16 -2.23 4.72 -10.01
C LEU A 16 -1.69 3.50 -9.26
N ALA A 17 -2.46 2.39 -9.23
CA ALA A 17 -2.01 1.13 -8.66
C ALA A 17 -0.75 0.59 -9.38
N LEU A 18 -0.70 0.70 -10.70
CA LEU A 18 0.44 0.24 -11.49
C LEU A 18 1.70 1.09 -11.27
N ALA A 19 1.55 2.41 -11.11
CA ALA A 19 2.67 3.32 -10.87
C ALA A 19 3.29 3.14 -9.48
N MET A 20 2.50 2.89 -8.44
CA MET A 20 3.00 2.60 -7.08
C MET A 20 3.78 1.29 -7.00
N THR A 21 3.56 0.35 -7.90
CA THR A 21 4.25 -0.95 -7.88
C THR A 21 5.70 -0.90 -8.32
N LEU A 22 6.07 0.07 -9.14
CA LEU A 22 7.46 0.29 -9.56
C LEU A 22 8.34 0.80 -8.41
N VAL A 23 7.78 1.50 -7.45
CA VAL A 23 8.51 2.12 -6.33
C VAL A 23 8.81 1.12 -5.20
N CYS A 24 7.98 0.10 -5.00
CA CYS A 24 8.24 -0.96 -4.02
C CYS A 24 9.49 -1.81 -4.33
N ARG A 25 10.09 -1.68 -5.51
CA ARG A 25 11.28 -2.44 -5.91
C ARG A 25 12.57 -1.97 -5.24
N ALA A 26 12.59 -0.79 -4.66
CA ALA A 26 13.80 -0.19 -4.10
C ALA A 26 14.06 -0.51 -2.62
N GLN A 27 13.19 -1.26 -1.95
CA GLN A 27 13.18 -1.35 -0.49
C GLN A 27 13.44 -2.73 0.13
N ASP A 28 13.81 -3.75 -0.63
CA ASP A 28 14.23 -5.03 -0.06
C ASP A 28 15.74 -5.26 -0.21
N PRO A 29 16.58 -4.84 0.75
CA PRO A 29 17.92 -5.39 0.92
C PRO A 29 17.85 -6.56 1.89
N GLY A 30 17.96 -7.78 1.36
CA GLY A 30 18.43 -8.91 2.13
C GLY A 30 17.40 -9.95 2.58
N SER A 31 17.21 -10.97 1.76
CA SER A 31 16.94 -12.31 2.24
C SER A 31 17.79 -13.29 1.41
N ALA A 32 19.03 -13.49 1.84
CA ALA A 32 19.83 -14.60 1.39
C ALA A 32 19.41 -15.84 2.20
N ALA A 33 18.81 -16.84 1.55
CA ALA A 33 18.54 -18.14 2.13
C ALA A 33 19.73 -19.06 1.83
N ALA A 34 20.33 -19.61 2.88
CA ALA A 34 21.29 -20.70 2.81
C ALA A 34 20.59 -22.05 2.62
N PRO A 35 21.19 -23.04 1.91
CA PRO A 35 20.57 -24.33 1.64
C PRO A 35 20.69 -25.27 2.86
N GLY A 36 19.58 -25.93 3.20
CA GLY A 36 19.46 -26.85 4.29
C GLY A 36 19.88 -28.28 3.94
N THR A 37 20.48 -28.92 4.90
CA THR A 37 20.86 -30.33 4.93
C THR A 37 19.72 -31.17 5.49
N SER A 38 19.47 -32.30 4.85
CA SER A 38 18.51 -33.34 5.22
C SER A 38 19.05 -34.23 6.33
N GLU A 39 18.22 -34.58 7.34
CA GLU A 39 18.19 -35.93 7.97
C GLU A 39 17.06 -36.09 9.02
N PRO A 40 16.79 -37.32 9.60
CA PRO A 40 15.48 -37.93 9.42
C PRO A 40 14.61 -38.06 10.67
N LYS A 41 13.35 -38.33 10.40
CA LYS A 41 12.26 -38.94 11.19
C LYS A 41 12.55 -39.31 12.65
N ARG A 42 11.94 -38.58 13.58
CA ARG A 42 11.45 -39.12 14.85
C ARG A 42 10.04 -38.59 15.12
N ALA A 43 9.12 -39.53 15.26
CA ALA A 43 7.76 -39.25 15.67
C ALA A 43 7.79 -38.65 17.09
N ALA A 44 7.38 -37.41 17.22
CA ALA A 44 7.13 -36.75 18.48
C ALA A 44 6.09 -35.64 18.25
N GLU A 45 4.99 -35.79 18.96
CA GLU A 45 4.16 -34.76 19.55
C GLU A 45 4.08 -33.43 18.78
N LYS A 46 2.91 -33.15 18.23
CA LYS A 46 2.54 -31.96 17.47
C LYS A 46 2.52 -30.74 18.39
N VAL A 47 3.70 -30.32 18.83
CA VAL A 47 3.87 -28.98 19.40
C VAL A 47 3.77 -28.01 18.21
N GLU A 48 2.64 -27.32 18.08
CA GLU A 48 2.55 -26.18 17.17
C GLU A 48 3.70 -25.24 17.51
N PRO A 49 4.59 -24.91 16.54
CA PRO A 49 5.68 -23.98 16.82
C PRO A 49 5.04 -22.64 17.20
N LYS A 50 5.25 -22.23 18.45
CA LYS A 50 4.93 -20.89 18.94
C LYS A 50 5.41 -19.90 17.88
N PRO A 51 4.55 -19.06 17.32
CA PRO A 51 4.97 -18.13 16.27
C PRO A 51 6.15 -17.34 16.80
N ALA A 52 7.29 -17.40 16.09
CA ALA A 52 8.45 -16.61 16.44
C ALA A 52 8.00 -15.16 16.65
N ALA A 53 8.31 -14.58 17.81
CA ALA A 53 7.97 -13.21 18.15
C ALA A 53 8.40 -12.33 16.97
N ALA A 54 7.47 -11.62 16.38
CA ALA A 54 7.78 -10.73 15.27
C ALA A 54 8.83 -9.72 15.76
N PRO A 55 9.91 -9.46 15.02
CA PRO A 55 10.87 -8.47 15.41
C PRO A 55 10.13 -7.15 15.68
N ALA A 56 10.39 -6.55 16.84
CA ALA A 56 9.75 -5.31 17.26
C ALA A 56 9.79 -4.30 16.11
N TYR A 57 8.64 -3.71 15.82
CA TYR A 57 8.54 -2.70 14.77
C TYR A 57 9.42 -1.52 15.16
N VAL A 58 10.55 -1.37 14.49
CA VAL A 58 11.38 -0.19 14.62
C VAL A 58 10.71 0.93 13.85
N HIS A 59 10.05 1.84 14.56
CA HIS A 59 9.51 3.06 13.98
C HIS A 59 10.64 3.82 13.29
N LYS A 60 10.60 3.91 11.96
CA LYS A 60 11.44 4.87 11.26
C LYS A 60 10.95 6.26 11.68
N PRO A 61 11.85 7.17 12.08
CA PRO A 61 11.43 8.53 12.41
C PRO A 61 10.61 9.11 11.28
N PHE A 62 9.45 9.60 11.59
CA PHE A 62 8.44 10.14 10.69
C PHE A 62 9.06 11.15 9.66
N PHE A 63 9.97 12.03 10.07
CA PHE A 63 10.69 12.92 9.15
C PHE A 63 11.51 12.18 8.07
N LYS A 64 12.08 11.01 8.38
CA LYS A 64 12.81 10.20 7.36
C LYS A 64 11.90 9.62 6.30
N ARG A 65 10.63 9.37 6.62
CA ARG A 65 9.65 8.91 5.62
C ARG A 65 9.19 10.07 4.74
N TRP A 66 9.03 11.27 5.28
CA TRP A 66 8.60 12.43 4.51
C TRP A 66 9.58 12.82 3.41
N PHE A 67 10.88 12.82 3.70
CA PHE A 67 11.94 13.17 2.76
C PHE A 67 12.60 11.92 2.13
N SER A 68 11.83 10.86 1.94
CA SER A 68 12.31 9.62 1.35
C SER A 68 12.04 9.55 -0.15
N LEU A 69 12.79 8.70 -0.85
CA LEU A 69 12.47 8.32 -2.23
C LEU A 69 11.07 7.68 -2.33
N GLU A 70 10.56 7.10 -1.24
CA GLU A 70 9.21 6.56 -1.14
C GLU A 70 8.16 7.67 -1.32
N ALA A 71 8.35 8.82 -0.66
CA ALA A 71 7.46 9.97 -0.81
C ALA A 71 7.44 10.49 -2.27
N LEU A 72 8.60 10.64 -2.88
CA LEU A 72 8.71 11.09 -4.27
C LEU A 72 8.11 10.06 -5.24
N GLY A 73 8.41 8.78 -5.02
CA GLY A 73 7.89 7.71 -5.86
C GLY A 73 6.39 7.48 -5.71
N ALA A 74 5.79 7.82 -4.57
CA ALA A 74 4.35 7.78 -4.40
C ALA A 74 3.64 9.00 -5.04
N THR A 75 4.27 10.16 -5.02
CA THR A 75 3.61 11.42 -5.39
C THR A 75 3.84 11.81 -6.85
N VAL A 76 5.07 11.71 -7.37
CA VAL A 76 5.39 12.18 -8.72
C VAL A 76 4.68 11.39 -9.83
N PRO A 77 4.67 10.05 -9.84
CA PRO A 77 3.93 9.29 -10.84
C PRO A 77 2.43 9.56 -10.78
N GLY A 78 1.87 9.70 -9.58
CA GLY A 78 0.48 10.08 -9.38
C GLY A 78 0.16 11.44 -9.96
N ALA A 79 1.01 12.45 -9.74
CA ALA A 79 0.85 13.78 -10.30
C ALA A 79 0.96 13.80 -11.82
N LEU A 80 1.86 12.99 -12.40
CA LEU A 80 1.97 12.85 -13.86
C LEU A 80 0.70 12.24 -14.46
N LEU A 81 0.15 11.19 -13.85
CA LEU A 81 -1.11 10.60 -14.29
C LEU A 81 -2.26 11.58 -14.20
N GLN A 82 -2.38 12.32 -13.10
CA GLN A 82 -3.37 13.37 -12.94
C GLN A 82 -3.18 14.47 -14.01
N GLN A 83 -1.94 14.82 -14.35
CA GLN A 83 -1.62 15.82 -15.36
C GLN A 83 -2.04 15.37 -16.77
N VAL A 84 -1.80 14.12 -17.13
CA VAL A 84 -2.19 13.54 -18.43
C VAL A 84 -3.73 13.52 -18.57
N HIS A 85 -4.42 13.15 -17.50
CA HIS A 85 -5.89 13.06 -17.48
C HIS A 85 -6.58 14.39 -17.18
N ASP A 86 -5.81 15.48 -16.94
CA ASP A 86 -6.32 16.79 -16.52
C ASP A 86 -7.25 16.69 -15.30
N TRP A 87 -6.76 16.00 -14.28
CA TRP A 87 -7.55 15.80 -13.07
C TRP A 87 -6.79 16.31 -11.84
N PRO A 88 -7.39 17.16 -10.99
CA PRO A 88 -8.63 17.94 -11.24
C PRO A 88 -8.46 18.94 -12.40
N ASP A 89 -9.52 19.15 -13.17
CA ASP A 89 -9.48 20.04 -14.35
C ASP A 89 -9.36 21.52 -13.98
N GLU A 90 -9.85 21.93 -12.78
CA GLU A 90 -9.69 23.30 -12.28
C GLU A 90 -8.24 23.72 -12.07
N TRP A 91 -7.32 22.76 -11.95
CA TRP A 91 -5.90 23.09 -11.82
C TRP A 91 -5.23 23.33 -13.17
N GLY A 92 -5.86 22.87 -14.25
CA GLY A 92 -5.38 23.04 -15.63
C GLY A 92 -4.10 22.23 -15.94
N LYS A 93 -3.71 22.26 -17.22
CA LYS A 93 -2.57 21.45 -17.75
C LYS A 93 -1.20 22.14 -17.72
N LYS A 94 -1.16 23.42 -17.31
CA LYS A 94 0.11 24.17 -17.27
C LYS A 94 0.98 23.74 -16.09
N ARG A 95 2.21 24.22 -16.07
CA ARG A 95 3.20 23.96 -14.99
C ARG A 95 2.62 24.16 -13.59
N LEU A 96 1.90 25.24 -13.37
CA LEU A 96 1.27 25.53 -12.07
C LEU A 96 0.27 24.43 -11.66
N GLY A 97 -0.48 23.87 -12.63
CA GLY A 97 -1.39 22.75 -12.37
C GLY A 97 -0.65 21.49 -11.93
N PHE A 98 0.50 21.20 -12.55
CA PHE A 98 1.35 20.08 -12.15
C PHE A 98 1.93 20.28 -10.74
N GLU A 99 2.42 21.46 -10.43
CA GLU A 99 2.94 21.81 -9.10
C GLU A 99 1.88 21.64 -8.01
N LYS A 100 0.64 22.06 -8.28
CA LYS A 100 -0.50 21.85 -7.37
C LYS A 100 -0.80 20.36 -7.14
N ARG A 101 -0.74 19.54 -8.20
CA ARG A 101 -0.94 18.08 -8.11
C ARG A 101 0.15 17.41 -7.28
N VAL A 102 1.41 17.75 -7.53
CA VAL A 102 2.54 17.24 -6.73
C VAL A 102 2.40 17.66 -5.27
N GLY A 103 2.16 18.95 -5.01
CA GLY A 103 2.00 19.47 -3.65
C GLY A 103 0.82 18.84 -2.91
N SER A 104 -0.32 18.65 -3.58
CA SER A 104 -1.51 18.02 -3.02
C SER A 104 -1.25 16.55 -2.65
N LEU A 105 -0.67 15.77 -3.56
CA LEU A 105 -0.37 14.37 -3.31
C LEU A 105 0.71 14.20 -2.24
N TYR A 106 1.70 15.09 -2.21
CA TYR A 106 2.72 15.09 -1.18
C TYR A 106 2.14 15.44 0.20
N GLY A 107 1.29 16.46 0.27
CA GLY A 107 0.57 16.82 1.49
C GLY A 107 -0.30 15.67 1.99
N GLN A 108 -1.04 15.01 1.09
CA GLN A 108 -1.85 13.85 1.42
C GLN A 108 -1.00 12.66 1.91
N PHE A 109 0.13 12.39 1.26
CA PHE A 109 1.09 11.37 1.70
C PHE A 109 1.60 11.67 3.11
N ALA A 110 2.01 12.91 3.37
CA ALA A 110 2.55 13.33 4.66
C ALA A 110 1.52 13.17 5.79
N VAL A 111 0.28 13.61 5.54
CA VAL A 111 -0.85 13.44 6.47
C VAL A 111 -1.15 11.95 6.69
N GLY A 112 -1.17 11.18 5.61
CA GLY A 112 -1.42 9.74 5.67
C GLY A 112 -0.39 9.00 6.53
N VAL A 113 0.90 9.32 6.37
CA VAL A 113 1.99 8.76 7.20
C VAL A 113 1.79 9.11 8.67
N LEU A 114 1.40 10.35 8.97
CA LEU A 114 1.17 10.80 10.34
C LEU A 114 0.02 10.04 11.01
N ILE A 115 -1.10 9.91 10.30
CA ILE A 115 -2.28 9.16 10.78
C ILE A 115 -1.91 7.68 10.99
N GLU A 116 -1.26 7.08 10.00
CA GLU A 116 -0.88 5.67 10.04
C GLU A 116 0.05 5.36 11.20
N ASP A 117 1.11 6.15 11.37
CA ASP A 117 2.08 5.97 12.44
C ASP A 117 1.46 6.23 13.82
N GLY A 118 0.58 7.23 13.94
CA GLY A 118 -0.17 7.50 15.17
C GLY A 118 -1.08 6.35 15.58
N VAL A 119 -1.87 5.80 14.65
CA VAL A 119 -2.77 4.67 14.92
C VAL A 119 -1.96 3.40 15.22
N LYS A 120 -0.87 3.16 14.50
CA LYS A 120 0.04 2.02 14.79
C LYS A 120 0.65 2.11 16.17
N ALA A 121 1.02 3.30 16.61
CA ALA A 121 1.57 3.50 17.95
C ALA A 121 0.55 3.19 19.05
N ILE A 122 -0.72 3.59 18.85
CA ILE A 122 -1.82 3.35 19.82
C ILE A 122 -2.19 1.85 19.87
N HIS A 123 -2.29 1.20 18.72
CA HIS A 123 -2.79 -0.19 18.61
C HIS A 123 -1.68 -1.24 18.57
N ALA A 124 -0.40 -0.83 18.57
CA ALA A 124 0.78 -1.70 18.40
C ALA A 124 0.67 -2.62 17.18
N GLU A 125 0.26 -2.05 16.03
CA GLU A 125 -0.02 -2.80 14.80
C GLU A 125 1.24 -3.00 13.95
N ASP A 126 1.49 -4.24 13.50
CA ASP A 126 2.39 -4.55 12.38
C ASP A 126 1.56 -4.91 11.14
N THR A 127 1.44 -3.97 10.21
CA THR A 127 0.69 -4.10 8.96
C THR A 127 1.53 -4.61 7.79
N ARG A 128 2.76 -5.07 8.04
CA ARG A 128 3.64 -5.58 7.00
C ARG A 128 3.04 -6.83 6.38
N TYR A 129 2.89 -6.80 5.06
CA TYR A 129 2.43 -7.97 4.33
C TYR A 129 3.50 -9.06 4.37
N ARG A 130 3.11 -10.26 4.81
CA ARG A 130 3.94 -11.46 4.85
C ARG A 130 3.42 -12.43 3.80
N ARG A 131 4.26 -12.73 2.82
CA ARG A 131 3.92 -13.62 1.70
C ARG A 131 3.54 -15.02 2.21
N LEU A 132 2.43 -15.58 1.68
CA LEU A 132 2.05 -16.96 1.92
C LEU A 132 2.89 -17.94 1.09
N GLY A 133 3.13 -17.61 -0.18
CA GLY A 133 4.02 -18.32 -1.10
C GLY A 133 3.58 -19.73 -1.50
N LYS A 134 2.63 -20.33 -0.82
CA LYS A 134 2.15 -21.71 -1.02
C LYS A 134 0.63 -21.77 -1.08
N GLY A 135 0.11 -22.67 -1.92
CA GLY A 135 -1.34 -22.89 -2.08
C GLY A 135 -1.86 -22.53 -3.47
N ASN A 136 -3.13 -22.81 -3.69
CA ASN A 136 -3.80 -22.46 -4.94
C ASN A 136 -4.09 -20.96 -5.03
N PHE A 137 -4.43 -20.50 -6.24
CA PHE A 137 -4.70 -19.08 -6.52
C PHE A 137 -5.73 -18.46 -5.55
N PHE A 138 -6.86 -19.12 -5.34
CA PHE A 138 -7.94 -18.60 -4.48
C PHE A 138 -7.50 -18.46 -3.02
N LYS A 139 -6.76 -19.44 -2.47
CA LYS A 139 -6.24 -19.39 -1.10
C LYS A 139 -5.24 -18.24 -0.93
N ARG A 140 -4.33 -18.05 -1.87
CA ARG A 140 -3.34 -16.96 -1.84
C ARG A 140 -4.01 -15.60 -1.96
N THR A 141 -4.94 -15.44 -2.92
CA THR A 141 -5.69 -14.19 -3.10
C THR A 141 -6.54 -13.87 -1.87
N GLY A 142 -7.25 -14.85 -1.32
CA GLY A 142 -8.01 -14.65 -0.07
C GLY A 142 -7.11 -14.23 1.11
N TYR A 143 -5.90 -14.81 1.20
CA TYR A 143 -4.92 -14.43 2.21
C TYR A 143 -4.43 -12.99 2.02
N VAL A 144 -4.22 -12.55 0.78
CA VAL A 144 -3.86 -11.15 0.46
C VAL A 144 -4.96 -10.19 0.88
N ILE A 145 -6.21 -10.47 0.52
CA ILE A 145 -7.35 -9.63 0.88
C ILE A 145 -7.49 -9.54 2.40
N ALA A 146 -7.43 -10.68 3.08
CA ALA A 146 -7.44 -10.71 4.56
C ALA A 146 -6.26 -9.92 5.15
N GLY A 147 -5.06 -10.05 4.56
CA GLY A 147 -3.85 -9.32 4.99
C GLY A 147 -3.92 -7.82 4.74
N THR A 148 -4.84 -7.34 3.90
CA THR A 148 -5.07 -5.90 3.68
C THR A 148 -5.88 -5.26 4.81
N VAL A 149 -6.69 -6.06 5.52
CA VAL A 149 -7.54 -5.57 6.61
C VAL A 149 -7.11 -6.08 7.99
N THR A 150 -6.07 -6.92 8.05
CA THR A 150 -5.58 -7.47 9.31
C THR A 150 -4.12 -7.09 9.56
N ALA A 151 -3.80 -6.85 10.82
CA ALA A 151 -2.46 -6.60 11.33
C ALA A 151 -2.07 -7.67 12.36
N ARG A 152 -0.80 -7.68 12.75
CA ARG A 152 -0.30 -8.50 13.86
C ARG A 152 0.12 -7.60 15.00
N ARG A 153 -0.13 -8.05 16.21
CA ARG A 153 0.43 -7.45 17.43
C ARG A 153 1.80 -8.06 17.76
N PRO A 154 2.57 -7.44 18.65
CA PRO A 154 3.85 -7.99 19.11
C PRO A 154 3.75 -9.38 19.77
N ASP A 155 2.60 -9.71 20.35
CA ASP A 155 2.29 -11.02 20.91
C ASP A 155 1.98 -12.10 19.84
N GLY A 156 1.97 -11.69 18.54
CA GLY A 156 1.66 -12.55 17.40
C GLY A 156 0.16 -12.69 17.11
N ALA A 157 -0.72 -12.14 17.93
CA ALA A 157 -2.16 -12.18 17.72
C ALA A 157 -2.53 -11.38 16.45
N ARG A 158 -3.56 -11.88 15.73
CA ARG A 158 -4.15 -11.13 14.62
C ARG A 158 -5.18 -10.14 15.16
N THR A 159 -5.13 -8.93 14.63
CA THR A 159 -6.07 -7.85 14.92
C THR A 159 -6.50 -7.18 13.64
N MET A 160 -7.52 -6.35 13.69
CA MET A 160 -7.86 -5.48 12.57
C MET A 160 -6.76 -4.42 12.36
N ALA A 161 -6.40 -4.15 11.12
CA ALA A 161 -5.42 -3.13 10.74
C ALA A 161 -6.10 -1.75 10.71
N TRP A 162 -6.36 -1.16 11.87
CA TRP A 162 -7.04 0.14 11.97
C TRP A 162 -6.26 1.28 11.31
N SER A 163 -4.94 1.19 11.32
CA SER A 163 -4.06 2.20 10.71
C SER A 163 -4.26 2.33 9.20
N LEU A 164 -4.61 1.26 8.48
CA LEU A 164 -4.79 1.29 7.03
C LEU A 164 -6.05 2.07 6.61
N PRO A 165 -7.26 1.75 7.09
CA PRO A 165 -8.43 2.56 6.78
C PRO A 165 -8.33 3.98 7.36
N ALA A 166 -7.76 4.15 8.56
CA ALA A 166 -7.54 5.48 9.12
C ALA A 166 -6.66 6.35 8.21
N ASN A 167 -5.57 5.80 7.67
CA ASN A 167 -4.76 6.48 6.67
C ASN A 167 -5.58 6.75 5.40
N ALA A 168 -6.20 5.72 4.82
CA ALA A 168 -6.89 5.82 3.54
C ALA A 168 -8.02 6.88 3.55
N TYR A 169 -8.89 6.84 4.52
CA TYR A 169 -10.01 7.77 4.60
C TYR A 169 -9.65 9.08 5.28
N GLY A 170 -8.80 9.04 6.32
CA GLY A 170 -8.39 10.22 7.07
C GLY A 170 -7.53 11.17 6.25
N SER A 171 -6.57 10.65 5.47
CA SER A 171 -5.75 11.50 4.61
C SER A 171 -6.60 12.20 3.52
N TRP A 172 -7.57 11.51 2.95
CA TRP A 172 -8.51 12.13 2.00
C TRP A 172 -9.43 13.13 2.66
N ALA A 173 -9.96 12.84 3.84
CA ALA A 173 -10.79 13.79 4.59
C ALA A 173 -10.03 15.10 4.86
N ILE A 174 -8.77 15.02 5.24
CA ILE A 174 -7.94 16.21 5.45
C ILE A 174 -7.57 16.88 4.12
N ALA A 175 -7.30 16.08 3.05
CA ALA A 175 -6.99 16.63 1.73
C ALA A 175 -8.15 17.43 1.12
N THR A 176 -9.39 17.23 1.55
CA THR A 176 -10.51 18.07 1.12
C THR A 176 -10.32 19.54 1.46
N LEU A 177 -9.52 19.87 2.49
CA LEU A 177 -9.27 21.26 2.89
C LEU A 177 -8.61 22.10 1.80
N TRP A 178 -7.78 21.47 0.96
CA TRP A 178 -7.08 22.15 -0.14
C TRP A 178 -7.49 21.66 -1.55
N SER A 179 -8.36 20.65 -1.62
CA SER A 179 -8.88 20.16 -2.89
C SER A 179 -9.90 21.11 -3.48
N PRO A 180 -10.17 21.06 -4.80
CA PRO A 180 -11.28 21.78 -5.41
C PRO A 180 -12.62 21.46 -4.75
N ARG A 181 -13.56 22.40 -4.84
CA ARG A 181 -14.85 22.30 -4.11
C ARG A 181 -15.66 21.07 -4.44
N GLU A 182 -15.59 20.60 -5.67
CA GLU A 182 -16.33 19.42 -6.13
C GLU A 182 -15.91 18.13 -5.41
N TYR A 183 -14.65 18.06 -4.92
CA TYR A 183 -14.11 16.91 -4.19
C TYR A 183 -14.29 17.01 -2.66
N ARG A 184 -14.89 18.08 -2.17
CA ARG A 184 -15.12 18.28 -0.72
C ARG A 184 -16.41 17.63 -0.25
N THR A 185 -16.65 16.39 -0.61
CA THR A 185 -17.85 15.63 -0.28
C THR A 185 -17.51 14.34 0.46
N ALA A 186 -18.44 13.86 1.28
CA ALA A 186 -18.31 12.56 1.93
C ALA A 186 -18.20 11.42 0.90
N GLY A 187 -18.91 11.55 -0.24
CA GLY A 187 -18.83 10.61 -1.34
C GLY A 187 -17.42 10.49 -1.91
N SER A 188 -16.75 11.62 -2.15
CA SER A 188 -15.36 11.64 -2.63
C SER A 188 -14.39 11.04 -1.62
N ILE A 189 -14.59 11.29 -0.32
CA ILE A 189 -13.75 10.68 0.73
C ILE A 189 -13.90 9.17 0.71
N LEU A 190 -15.13 8.66 0.62
CA LEU A 190 -15.40 7.22 0.56
C LEU A 190 -14.82 6.59 -0.71
N GLU A 191 -15.05 7.20 -1.87
CA GLU A 191 -14.54 6.70 -3.16
C GLU A 191 -13.02 6.59 -3.16
N TRP A 192 -12.33 7.68 -2.86
CA TRP A 192 -10.87 7.73 -2.90
C TRP A 192 -10.21 6.99 -1.73
N GLY A 193 -10.83 6.98 -0.55
CA GLY A 193 -10.39 6.14 0.57
C GLY A 193 -10.47 4.65 0.23
N THR A 194 -11.57 4.22 -0.39
CA THR A 194 -11.72 2.84 -0.87
C THR A 194 -10.73 2.51 -1.97
N ALA A 195 -10.49 3.44 -2.91
CA ALA A 195 -9.46 3.30 -3.93
C ALA A 195 -8.06 3.13 -3.30
N GLY A 196 -7.72 3.89 -2.26
CA GLY A 196 -6.48 3.75 -1.49
C GLY A 196 -6.33 2.37 -0.84
N MET A 197 -7.39 1.82 -0.27
CA MET A 197 -7.42 0.45 0.22
C MET A 197 -7.22 -0.57 -0.91
N GLY A 198 -7.82 -0.33 -2.08
CA GLY A 198 -7.62 -1.12 -3.29
C GLY A 198 -6.16 -1.13 -3.77
N VAL A 199 -5.49 0.03 -3.73
CA VAL A 199 -4.05 0.15 -4.04
C VAL A 199 -3.21 -0.69 -3.06
N THR A 200 -3.54 -0.66 -1.78
CA THR A 200 -2.87 -1.49 -0.77
C THR A 200 -3.04 -2.98 -1.06
N ALA A 201 -4.26 -3.42 -1.38
CA ALA A 201 -4.55 -4.79 -1.76
C ALA A 201 -3.79 -5.20 -3.04
N GLY A 202 -3.77 -4.34 -4.05
CA GLY A 202 -3.03 -4.55 -5.30
C GLY A 202 -1.53 -4.68 -5.08
N THR A 203 -0.96 -3.83 -4.23
CA THR A 203 0.46 -3.91 -3.83
C THR A 203 0.77 -5.24 -3.14
N ASN A 204 -0.11 -5.70 -2.24
CA ASN A 204 0.05 -6.98 -1.56
C ASN A 204 -0.08 -8.16 -2.54
N LEU A 205 -1.01 -8.08 -3.52
CA LEU A 205 -1.12 -9.07 -4.61
C LEU A 205 0.18 -9.16 -5.41
N LEU A 206 0.76 -8.03 -5.77
CA LEU A 206 2.04 -8.02 -6.47
C LEU A 206 3.16 -8.65 -5.63
N LYS A 207 3.27 -8.28 -4.36
CA LYS A 207 4.26 -8.90 -3.45
C LYS A 207 4.07 -10.40 -3.35
N GLU A 208 2.83 -10.89 -3.36
CA GLU A 208 2.51 -12.32 -3.31
C GLU A 208 2.94 -13.07 -4.57
N TYR A 209 2.63 -12.53 -5.75
CA TYR A 209 2.82 -13.22 -7.03
C TYR A 209 4.11 -12.86 -7.77
N TRP A 210 4.79 -11.79 -7.37
CA TRP A 210 6.00 -11.31 -8.04
C TRP A 210 7.09 -12.37 -8.28
N PRO A 211 7.43 -13.24 -7.30
CA PRO A 211 8.44 -14.28 -7.54
C PRO A 211 7.99 -15.31 -8.58
N ASP A 212 6.68 -15.57 -8.68
CA ASP A 212 6.14 -16.50 -9.67
C ASP A 212 6.29 -15.92 -11.08
N PHE A 213 6.01 -14.63 -11.26
CA PHE A 213 6.28 -13.91 -12.51
C PHE A 213 7.77 -13.90 -12.87
N LYS A 214 8.65 -13.61 -11.91
CA LYS A 214 10.11 -13.69 -12.15
C LYS A 214 10.53 -15.08 -12.63
N GLY A 215 9.99 -16.14 -12.07
CA GLY A 215 10.30 -17.52 -12.46
C GLY A 215 9.94 -17.84 -13.92
N ILE A 216 8.91 -17.20 -14.47
CA ILE A 216 8.53 -17.37 -15.88
C ILE A 216 9.57 -16.74 -16.82
N PHE A 217 10.11 -15.57 -16.45
CA PHE A 217 11.09 -14.85 -17.29
C PHE A 217 12.53 -15.40 -17.19
N HIS A 218 12.86 -16.16 -16.14
CA HIS A 218 14.18 -16.76 -15.98
C HIS A 218 14.29 -18.19 -16.53
N LYS A 219 13.19 -18.77 -17.01
CA LYS A 219 13.17 -20.09 -17.64
C LYS A 219 13.32 -20.07 -19.17
N ARG A 220 13.68 -18.90 -19.75
CA ARG A 220 14.02 -18.80 -21.17
C ARG A 220 15.50 -18.61 -21.39
#